data_5f36a10f2f9fc0741ed8b13152a9ac59
#
_entry.id   5f36a10f2f9fc0741ed8b13152a9ac59
#
_cell.length_a   1.000
_cell.length_b   1.000
_cell.length_c   1.000
_cell.angle_alpha   90.00
_cell.angle_beta   90.00
_cell.angle_gamma   90.00
#
_symmetry.space_group_name_H-M   'P 1'
#
loop_
_entity.id
_entity.type
_entity.pdbx_description
1 polymer ?
#
loop_
_entity_poly.entity_id
_entity_poly.type
_entity_poly.pdbx_seq_one_letter_code
_entity_poly.pdbx_strand_id
1 'polypeptide(L)'
;AANPDLNLILEIPMSTTRYDGRRPDELRPLSFTRDFTNMSMGSTLVTFGETRVLCTASVDEDVPRWMRGKGEGWVTAEYSMLPYSTLERKRRDITKGKIDGRSQEIQRLIGRSMRAAVDMINLGSRTIWIDCDVLQADGGTRTASITGGYVALSLALVKLRIDA
;
A
#
# COMPACT_ATOMS: atom_id res chain seq x y z
N ALA A 1 10.35 -54.61 -10.76
CA ALA A 1 11.56 -54.00 -10.22
C ALA A 1 11.25 -52.51 -10.04
N ALA A 2 11.11 -52.06 -8.81
CA ALA A 2 10.90 -50.64 -8.47
C ALA A 2 12.22 -49.90 -8.68
N ASN A 3 12.17 -48.75 -9.32
CA ASN A 3 13.32 -47.91 -9.59
C ASN A 3 13.72 -47.23 -8.25
N PRO A 4 14.95 -47.52 -7.72
CA PRO A 4 15.37 -46.98 -6.43
C PRO A 4 15.76 -45.51 -6.45
N ASP A 5 15.70 -44.83 -7.61
CA ASP A 5 16.23 -43.47 -7.78
C ASP A 5 15.19 -42.34 -7.59
N LEU A 6 13.97 -42.66 -7.14
CA LEU A 6 12.91 -41.67 -6.97
C LEU A 6 12.88 -40.98 -5.57
N ASN A 7 13.85 -41.26 -4.69
CA ASN A 7 13.97 -40.67 -3.37
C ASN A 7 15.14 -39.71 -3.21
N LEU A 8 15.70 -39.18 -4.30
CA LEU A 8 16.59 -38.03 -4.22
C LEU A 8 15.72 -36.76 -4.16
N ILE A 9 14.90 -36.61 -3.11
CA ILE A 9 14.52 -35.29 -2.66
C ILE A 9 15.83 -34.65 -2.24
N LEU A 10 16.37 -33.82 -3.12
CA LEU A 10 17.47 -32.93 -2.81
C LEU A 10 17.07 -32.19 -1.51
N GLU A 11 17.57 -32.64 -0.38
CA GLU A 11 17.69 -31.84 0.82
C GLU A 11 18.67 -30.71 0.48
N ILE A 12 18.16 -29.70 -0.24
CA ILE A 12 18.85 -28.42 -0.32
C ILE A 12 18.84 -27.95 1.12
N PRO A 13 19.99 -27.82 1.79
CA PRO A 13 20.02 -27.23 3.12
C PRO A 13 19.50 -25.82 2.94
N MET A 14 18.21 -25.64 3.18
CA MET A 14 17.61 -24.31 3.21
C MET A 14 18.35 -23.57 4.31
N SER A 15 19.16 -22.59 3.91
CA SER A 15 19.68 -21.62 4.87
C SER A 15 18.51 -21.18 5.73
N THR A 16 18.53 -21.55 7.00
CA THR A 16 17.44 -21.24 7.94
C THR A 16 17.36 -19.76 8.27
N THR A 17 18.24 -18.95 7.72
CA THR A 17 18.30 -17.51 7.93
C THR A 17 18.38 -16.77 6.58
N ARG A 18 17.69 -15.63 6.50
CA ARG A 18 17.76 -14.70 5.38
C ARG A 18 19.08 -13.91 5.45
N TYR A 19 19.44 -13.18 4.38
CA TYR A 19 20.67 -12.37 4.29
C TYR A 19 20.79 -11.30 5.42
N ASP A 20 19.67 -10.89 5.99
CA ASP A 20 19.57 -9.90 7.09
C ASP A 20 19.49 -10.57 8.48
N GLY A 21 19.72 -11.87 8.57
CA GLY A 21 19.72 -12.64 9.80
C GLY A 21 18.34 -13.08 10.29
N ARG A 22 17.23 -12.68 9.66
CA ARG A 22 15.89 -13.10 10.03
C ARG A 22 15.61 -14.55 9.62
N ARG A 23 14.74 -15.19 10.37
CA ARG A 23 14.16 -16.49 10.01
C ARG A 23 13.24 -16.35 8.78
N PRO A 24 12.99 -17.43 8.01
CA PRO A 24 12.08 -17.39 6.87
C PRO A 24 10.65 -16.94 7.19
N ASP A 25 10.17 -17.25 8.40
CA ASP A 25 8.84 -16.92 8.94
C ASP A 25 8.80 -15.60 9.71
N GLU A 26 9.92 -14.90 9.82
CA GLU A 26 10.01 -13.64 10.58
C GLU A 26 9.75 -12.42 9.68
N LEU A 27 8.83 -11.56 10.12
CA LEU A 27 8.59 -10.28 9.47
C LEU A 27 9.74 -9.31 9.74
N ARG A 28 9.94 -8.37 8.81
CA ARG A 28 10.78 -7.19 9.10
C ARG A 28 10.16 -6.38 10.23
N PRO A 29 10.95 -5.62 10.99
CA PRO A 29 10.41 -4.64 11.93
C PRO A 29 9.39 -3.74 11.23
N LEU A 30 8.19 -3.63 11.81
CA LEU A 30 7.09 -2.84 11.29
C LEU A 30 6.70 -1.77 12.30
N SER A 31 6.62 -0.52 11.86
CA SER A 31 6.14 0.59 12.68
C SER A 31 5.29 1.56 11.89
N PHE A 32 4.43 2.30 12.61
CA PHE A 32 3.56 3.33 12.08
C PHE A 32 3.71 4.61 12.88
N THR A 33 4.04 5.71 12.20
CA THR A 33 3.97 7.05 12.78
C THR A 33 2.68 7.69 12.30
N ARG A 34 1.64 7.66 13.14
CA ARG A 34 0.33 8.23 12.84
C ARG A 34 0.36 9.76 12.84
N ASP A 35 -0.57 10.36 12.13
CA ASP A 35 -0.72 11.81 11.99
C ASP A 35 0.58 12.49 11.58
N PHE A 36 1.29 11.86 10.62
CA PHE A 36 2.58 12.32 10.13
C PHE A 36 2.49 13.67 9.41
N THR A 37 1.35 13.95 8.78
CA THR A 37 1.03 15.25 8.19
C THR A 37 -0.29 15.76 8.76
N ASN A 38 -0.47 17.08 8.82
CA ASN A 38 -1.66 17.71 9.40
C ASN A 38 -2.68 18.15 8.35
N MET A 39 -2.36 18.06 7.06
CA MET A 39 -3.22 18.57 5.98
C MET A 39 -4.22 17.53 5.48
N SER A 40 -3.88 16.25 5.55
CA SER A 40 -4.79 15.17 5.18
C SER A 40 -5.68 14.76 6.36
N MET A 41 -6.85 14.22 6.07
CA MET A 41 -7.78 13.72 7.08
C MET A 41 -7.16 12.57 7.89
N GLY A 42 -6.43 11.67 7.23
CA GLY A 42 -5.63 10.64 7.88
C GLY A 42 -4.24 10.55 7.27
N SER A 43 -3.21 10.29 8.07
CA SER A 43 -1.86 10.10 7.57
C SER A 43 -1.03 9.17 8.44
N THR A 44 -0.13 8.44 7.81
CA THR A 44 0.85 7.62 8.51
C THR A 44 2.11 7.46 7.68
N LEU A 45 3.25 7.49 8.34
CA LEU A 45 4.49 6.97 7.79
C LEU A 45 4.61 5.51 8.24
N VAL A 46 4.55 4.59 7.29
CA VAL A 46 4.84 3.18 7.55
C VAL A 46 6.30 2.89 7.27
N THR A 47 6.95 2.25 8.24
CA THR A 47 8.32 1.74 8.12
C THR A 47 8.30 0.22 8.21
N PHE A 48 8.82 -0.44 7.18
CA PHE A 48 8.87 -1.89 7.08
C PHE A 48 10.31 -2.32 6.73
N GLY A 49 11.10 -2.59 7.73
CA GLY A 49 12.56 -2.63 7.62
C GLY A 49 13.08 -1.27 7.16
N GLU A 50 13.83 -1.24 6.07
CA GLU A 50 14.32 0.01 5.47
C GLU A 50 13.34 0.63 4.46
N THR A 51 12.23 -0.05 4.14
CA THR A 51 11.19 0.53 3.29
C THR A 51 10.36 1.55 4.09
N ARG A 52 10.19 2.75 3.53
CA ARG A 52 9.40 3.85 4.13
C ARG A 52 8.42 4.38 3.10
N VAL A 53 7.14 4.37 3.48
CA VAL A 53 6.05 4.87 2.63
C VAL A 53 5.20 5.84 3.43
N LEU A 54 5.03 7.04 2.92
CA LEU A 54 4.04 7.97 3.43
C LEU A 54 2.70 7.63 2.80
N CYS A 55 1.70 7.37 3.64
CA CYS A 55 0.34 7.11 3.20
C CYS A 55 -0.59 8.17 3.79
N THR A 56 -1.41 8.77 2.95
CA THR A 56 -2.39 9.78 3.36
C THR A 56 -3.78 9.41 2.86
N ALA A 57 -4.80 9.93 3.54
CA ALA A 57 -6.21 9.82 3.16
C ALA A 57 -6.83 11.23 3.14
N SER A 58 -7.24 11.67 1.97
CA SER A 58 -7.94 12.93 1.74
C SER A 58 -9.39 12.66 1.37
N VAL A 59 -10.31 13.54 1.78
CA VAL A 59 -11.74 13.34 1.60
C VAL A 59 -12.32 14.48 0.76
N ASP A 60 -13.04 14.09 -0.29
CA ASP A 60 -13.86 14.98 -1.10
C ASP A 60 -15.34 14.74 -0.81
N GLU A 61 -16.12 15.78 -0.62
CA GLU A 61 -17.59 15.72 -0.38
C GLU A 61 -18.38 15.51 -1.69
N ASP A 62 -17.76 14.96 -2.72
CA ASP A 62 -18.38 14.56 -4.00
C ASP A 62 -17.87 13.21 -4.45
N VAL A 63 -18.59 12.57 -5.34
CA VAL A 63 -18.22 11.29 -5.96
C VAL A 63 -17.97 11.45 -7.46
N PRO A 64 -17.18 10.56 -8.08
CA PRO A 64 -17.01 10.55 -9.52
C PRO A 64 -18.36 10.57 -10.26
N ARG A 65 -18.42 11.23 -11.42
CA ARG A 65 -19.67 11.41 -12.20
C ARG A 65 -20.46 10.14 -12.41
N TRP A 66 -19.77 9.00 -12.61
CA TRP A 66 -20.39 7.69 -12.83
C TRP A 66 -20.95 7.04 -11.54
N MET A 67 -20.64 7.60 -10.35
CA MET A 67 -21.18 7.18 -9.04
C MET A 67 -22.34 8.06 -8.58
N ARG A 68 -22.54 9.25 -9.18
CA ARG A 68 -23.60 10.17 -8.75
C ARG A 68 -24.98 9.52 -8.81
N GLY A 69 -25.78 9.73 -7.78
CA GLY A 69 -27.11 9.18 -7.62
C GLY A 69 -27.20 7.74 -7.16
N LYS A 70 -26.07 7.07 -6.89
CA LYS A 70 -26.09 5.70 -6.34
C LYS A 70 -26.22 5.64 -4.82
N GLY A 71 -26.01 6.76 -4.12
CA GLY A 71 -26.05 6.80 -2.66
C GLY A 71 -24.84 6.14 -1.98
N GLU A 72 -23.79 5.86 -2.72
CA GLU A 72 -22.57 5.19 -2.29
C GLU A 72 -21.37 6.10 -2.46
N GLY A 73 -20.38 5.92 -1.61
CA GLY A 73 -19.08 6.58 -1.71
C GLY A 73 -18.11 5.84 -2.63
N TRP A 74 -16.90 6.39 -2.73
CA TRP A 74 -15.83 5.79 -3.50
C TRP A 74 -14.49 5.92 -2.79
N VAL A 75 -13.65 4.89 -2.90
CA VAL A 75 -12.25 4.95 -2.46
C VAL A 75 -11.36 4.65 -3.64
N THR A 76 -10.40 5.52 -3.88
CA THR A 76 -9.38 5.37 -4.91
C THR A 76 -7.99 5.53 -4.32
N ALA A 77 -6.97 5.17 -5.09
CA ALA A 77 -5.60 5.28 -4.62
C ALA A 77 -4.66 5.71 -5.71
N GLU A 78 -3.61 6.43 -5.32
CA GLU A 78 -2.44 6.72 -6.12
C GLU A 78 -1.19 6.14 -5.45
N TYR A 79 -0.20 5.81 -6.27
CA TYR A 79 1.07 5.26 -5.79
C TYR A 79 2.21 5.85 -6.61
N SER A 80 3.19 6.37 -5.93
CA SER A 80 4.38 6.94 -6.56
C SER A 80 5.65 6.54 -5.81
N MET A 81 6.72 6.34 -6.58
CA MET A 81 8.06 6.21 -6.02
C MET A 81 8.81 7.52 -6.25
N LEU A 82 9.29 8.16 -5.17
CA LEU A 82 10.08 9.38 -5.30
C LEU A 82 11.42 9.11 -6.00
N PRO A 83 11.98 10.10 -6.70
CA PRO A 83 13.21 9.89 -7.49
C PRO A 83 14.38 9.31 -6.72
N TYR A 84 14.50 9.62 -5.44
CA TYR A 84 15.57 9.18 -4.55
C TYR A 84 15.20 7.95 -3.71
N SER A 85 14.04 7.35 -3.95
CA SER A 85 13.58 6.20 -3.15
C SER A 85 14.37 4.91 -3.39
N THR A 86 15.18 4.85 -4.43
CA THR A 86 16.04 3.71 -4.81
C THR A 86 17.49 4.16 -4.96
N LEU A 87 18.44 3.22 -4.89
CA LEU A 87 19.87 3.51 -5.09
C LEU A 87 20.13 4.23 -6.40
N GLU A 88 19.53 3.76 -7.49
CA GLU A 88 19.53 4.47 -8.76
C GLU A 88 18.36 5.45 -8.81
N ARG A 89 18.63 6.70 -9.22
CA ARG A 89 17.59 7.72 -9.32
C ARG A 89 16.50 7.31 -10.30
N LYS A 90 15.27 7.19 -9.81
CA LYS A 90 14.09 6.96 -10.66
C LYS A 90 13.64 8.26 -11.32
N ARG A 91 13.35 8.22 -12.64
CA ARG A 91 12.75 9.38 -13.33
C ARG A 91 11.28 9.53 -12.91
N ARG A 92 10.82 10.77 -12.72
CA ARG A 92 9.40 11.02 -12.45
C ARG A 92 8.54 10.60 -13.65
N ASP A 93 7.38 10.03 -13.38
CA ASP A 93 6.47 9.56 -14.44
C ASP A 93 5.99 10.71 -15.31
N ILE A 94 5.76 11.90 -14.74
CA ILE A 94 5.42 13.11 -15.51
C ILE A 94 6.50 13.45 -16.56
N THR A 95 7.76 13.23 -16.23
CA THR A 95 8.87 13.47 -17.20
C THR A 95 8.91 12.41 -18.30
N LYS A 96 8.32 11.24 -18.06
CA LYS A 96 8.19 10.17 -19.06
C LYS A 96 6.94 10.32 -19.93
N GLY A 97 6.02 11.23 -19.56
CA GLY A 97 4.74 11.43 -20.23
C GLY A 97 3.72 10.30 -20.02
N LYS A 98 4.02 9.33 -19.16
CA LYS A 98 3.11 8.23 -18.82
C LYS A 98 3.45 7.65 -17.47
N ILE A 99 2.43 7.17 -16.77
CA ILE A 99 2.59 6.42 -15.53
C ILE A 99 3.19 5.04 -15.86
N ASP A 100 4.16 4.61 -15.07
CA ASP A 100 4.75 3.29 -15.17
C ASP A 100 3.71 2.19 -14.92
N GLY A 101 3.72 1.13 -15.73
CA GLY A 101 2.75 0.04 -15.64
C GLY A 101 2.73 -0.64 -14.27
N ARG A 102 3.88 -0.73 -13.62
CA ARG A 102 3.99 -1.23 -12.24
C ARG A 102 3.26 -0.30 -11.25
N SER A 103 3.44 1.00 -11.38
CA SER A 103 2.75 1.99 -10.53
C SER A 103 1.23 1.91 -10.72
N GLN A 104 0.77 1.79 -11.96
CA GLN A 104 -0.66 1.61 -12.27
C GLN A 104 -1.23 0.32 -11.64
N GLU A 105 -0.50 -0.79 -11.73
CA GLU A 105 -0.93 -2.06 -11.14
C GLU A 105 -1.06 -1.92 -9.62
N ILE A 106 -0.08 -1.31 -8.96
CA ILE A 106 -0.07 -1.13 -7.50
C ILE A 106 -1.19 -0.18 -7.06
N GLN A 107 -1.40 0.94 -7.75
CA GLN A 107 -2.53 1.84 -7.48
C GLN A 107 -3.87 1.10 -7.49
N ARG A 108 -4.10 0.32 -8.54
CA ARG A 108 -5.34 -0.47 -8.67
C ARG A 108 -5.49 -1.51 -7.56
N LEU A 109 -4.40 -2.12 -7.14
CA LEU A 109 -4.39 -3.09 -6.05
C LEU A 109 -4.72 -2.42 -4.71
N ILE A 110 -4.07 -1.30 -4.40
CA ILE A 110 -4.36 -0.53 -3.16
C ILE A 110 -5.83 -0.10 -3.15
N GLY A 111 -6.31 0.53 -4.22
CA GLY A 111 -7.71 0.97 -4.32
C GLY A 111 -8.71 -0.17 -4.10
N ARG A 112 -8.48 -1.34 -4.71
CA ARG A 112 -9.35 -2.52 -4.48
C ARG A 112 -9.30 -3.02 -3.05
N SER A 113 -8.11 -3.05 -2.44
CA SER A 113 -7.94 -3.47 -1.05
C SER A 113 -8.69 -2.53 -0.10
N MET A 114 -8.61 -1.23 -0.32
CA MET A 114 -9.31 -0.23 0.51
C MET A 114 -10.84 -0.35 0.35
N ARG A 115 -11.33 -0.51 -0.88
CA ARG A 115 -12.77 -0.70 -1.12
C ARG A 115 -13.34 -1.97 -0.49
N ALA A 116 -12.53 -3.01 -0.34
CA ALA A 116 -12.94 -4.24 0.35
C ALA A 116 -13.03 -4.07 1.88
N ALA A 117 -12.47 -3.00 2.43
CA ALA A 117 -12.39 -2.73 3.86
C ALA A 117 -13.33 -1.60 4.33
N VAL A 118 -14.15 -1.05 3.44
CA VAL A 118 -15.05 0.09 3.76
C VAL A 118 -16.47 -0.23 3.29
N ASP A 119 -17.44 0.07 4.13
CA ASP A 119 -18.84 0.12 3.74
C ASP A 119 -19.08 1.41 2.92
N MET A 120 -19.26 1.23 1.60
CA MET A 120 -19.45 2.33 0.66
C MET A 120 -20.79 3.05 0.84
N ILE A 121 -21.80 2.38 1.38
CA ILE A 121 -23.11 2.97 1.67
C ILE A 121 -22.97 3.90 2.87
N ASN A 122 -22.33 3.44 3.94
CA ASN A 122 -22.10 4.25 5.14
C ASN A 122 -21.13 5.41 4.87
N LEU A 123 -20.20 5.26 3.93
CA LEU A 123 -19.34 6.36 3.48
C LEU A 123 -20.17 7.50 2.86
N GLY A 124 -21.33 7.19 2.26
CA GLY A 124 -22.19 8.17 1.60
C GLY A 124 -21.52 8.78 0.36
N SER A 125 -22.07 9.86 -0.16
CA SER A 125 -21.59 10.48 -1.41
C SER A 125 -20.26 11.22 -1.24
N ARG A 126 -19.22 10.51 -0.80
CA ARG A 126 -17.85 11.02 -0.61
C ARG A 126 -16.83 10.19 -1.39
N THR A 127 -15.74 10.82 -1.76
CA THR A 127 -14.57 10.13 -2.29
C THR A 127 -13.42 10.22 -1.29
N ILE A 128 -12.78 9.08 -0.98
CA ILE A 128 -11.52 9.05 -0.25
C ILE A 128 -10.39 8.75 -1.23
N TRP A 129 -9.40 9.62 -1.25
CA TRP A 129 -8.16 9.48 -1.98
C TRP A 129 -7.08 8.96 -1.06
N ILE A 130 -6.49 7.84 -1.41
CA ILE A 130 -5.35 7.26 -0.69
C ILE A 130 -4.10 7.49 -1.52
N ASP A 131 -3.22 8.36 -1.03
CA ASP A 131 -1.94 8.62 -1.68
C ASP A 131 -0.83 7.87 -0.95
N CYS A 132 -0.02 7.15 -1.71
CA CYS A 132 1.09 6.36 -1.19
C CYS A 132 2.40 6.76 -1.88
N ASP A 133 3.20 7.55 -1.17
CA ASP A 133 4.50 8.01 -1.65
C ASP A 133 5.63 7.19 -1.02
N VAL A 134 6.36 6.47 -1.87
CA VAL A 134 7.52 5.69 -1.43
C VAL A 134 8.71 6.63 -1.27
N LEU A 135 9.12 6.83 -0.02
CA LEU A 135 10.28 7.66 0.34
C LEU A 135 11.59 6.85 0.24
N GLN A 136 11.54 5.57 0.62
CA GLN A 136 12.67 4.66 0.55
C GLN A 136 12.17 3.25 0.25
N ALA A 137 12.80 2.58 -0.70
CA ALA A 137 12.40 1.25 -1.17
C ALA A 137 13.53 0.23 -0.92
N ASP A 138 13.24 -0.73 -0.06
CA ASP A 138 14.06 -1.92 0.21
C ASP A 138 13.21 -3.19 0.10
N GLY A 139 12.39 -3.28 -0.96
CA GLY A 139 11.40 -4.34 -1.16
C GLY A 139 10.12 -4.15 -0.33
N GLY A 140 9.04 -4.82 -0.73
CA GLY A 140 7.76 -4.79 -0.02
C GLY A 140 7.01 -3.47 -0.06
N THR A 141 7.31 -2.54 -0.98
CA THR A 141 6.63 -1.24 -1.07
C THR A 141 5.13 -1.40 -1.33
N ARG A 142 4.72 -2.41 -2.10
CA ARG A 142 3.32 -2.74 -2.37
C ARG A 142 2.56 -3.09 -1.09
N THR A 143 3.08 -4.01 -0.29
CA THR A 143 2.46 -4.44 0.98
C THR A 143 2.49 -3.31 2.01
N ALA A 144 3.60 -2.57 2.11
CA ALA A 144 3.70 -1.40 2.98
C ALA A 144 2.65 -0.33 2.62
N SER A 145 2.45 -0.06 1.32
CA SER A 145 1.43 0.89 0.85
C SER A 145 0.01 0.44 1.16
N ILE A 146 -0.32 -0.85 1.00
CA ILE A 146 -1.65 -1.37 1.37
C ILE A 146 -1.87 -1.24 2.87
N THR A 147 -0.90 -1.66 3.68
CA THR A 147 -1.02 -1.62 5.15
C THR A 147 -1.06 -0.18 5.67
N GLY A 148 -0.17 0.68 5.19
CA GLY A 148 -0.16 2.10 5.56
C GLY A 148 -1.39 2.85 5.05
N GLY A 149 -1.83 2.55 3.82
CA GLY A 149 -3.07 3.10 3.26
C GLY A 149 -4.30 2.74 4.10
N TYR A 150 -4.38 1.50 4.59
CA TYR A 150 -5.45 1.09 5.50
C TYR A 150 -5.40 1.86 6.83
N VAL A 151 -4.22 2.08 7.40
CA VAL A 151 -4.08 2.89 8.64
C VAL A 151 -4.51 4.33 8.39
N ALA A 152 -4.07 4.96 7.29
CA ALA A 152 -4.47 6.31 6.93
C ALA A 152 -5.97 6.43 6.70
N LEU A 153 -6.57 5.46 5.99
CA LEU A 153 -8.01 5.35 5.76
C LEU A 153 -8.77 5.24 7.08
N SER A 154 -8.36 4.34 7.98
CA SER A 154 -8.98 4.16 9.28
C SER A 154 -8.96 5.44 10.12
N LEU A 155 -7.83 6.16 10.12
CA LEU A 155 -7.71 7.46 10.80
C LEU A 155 -8.68 8.50 10.21
N ALA A 156 -8.85 8.53 8.89
CA ALA A 156 -9.79 9.43 8.23
C ALA A 156 -11.25 9.09 8.58
N LEU A 157 -11.63 7.80 8.55
CA LEU A 157 -12.98 7.34 8.90
C LEU A 157 -13.32 7.67 10.34
N VAL A 158 -12.40 7.46 11.28
CA VAL A 158 -12.59 7.85 12.69
C VAL A 158 -12.85 9.36 12.83
N LYS A 159 -12.10 10.21 12.12
CA LYS A 159 -12.30 11.66 12.13
C LYS A 159 -13.63 12.07 11.47
N LEU A 160 -14.07 11.33 10.46
CA LEU A 160 -15.39 11.50 9.83
C LEU A 160 -16.54 10.97 10.71
N ARG A 161 -16.24 10.22 11.79
CA ARG A 161 -17.19 9.49 12.63
C ARG A 161 -18.03 8.49 11.82
N ILE A 162 -17.40 7.84 10.87
CA ILE A 162 -18.00 6.77 10.07
C ILE A 162 -17.46 5.45 10.59
N ASP A 163 -18.37 4.54 10.94
CA ASP A 163 -18.01 3.17 11.27
C ASP A 163 -17.65 2.43 9.97
N ALA A 164 -16.56 1.66 10.02
CA ALA A 164 -16.04 0.91 8.88
C ALA A 164 -16.78 -0.42 8.66
#